data_9e8a837560c25a7afd41e2dad1662b9e
#
_entry.id   9e8a837560c25a7afd41e2dad1662b9e
#
_cell.length_a   1.000
_cell.length_b   1.000
_cell.length_c   1.000
_cell.angle_alpha   90.00
_cell.angle_beta   90.00
_cell.angle_gamma   90.00
#
_symmetry.space_group_name_H-M   'P 1'
#
loop_
_entity.id
_entity.type
_entity.pdbx_description
1 polymer ?
#
loop_
_entity_poly.entity_id
_entity_poly.type
_entity_poly.pdbx_seq_one_letter_code
_entity_poly.pdbx_strand_id
1 'polypeptide(L)'
;NIFLLIFCLAGCGTSGTGTSESGTEQQESSSAAPNYYHKGKIFLPQADGKVTEEHEGVKLDLSHTDQGYFMAAYTGSADKLLIQVEGSDNIPYRYYFDPDGKYNALPLTAGDGSYAVTAYENVGDNRYAVVFTKIVDVTLENEVLPFLYSNQYVNFDENTKTVALAKKLTKGKTEIEAVQEVYEYVIKNIVYDDEKAATVKSGYLPNVDDTLKTK
;
A
#
# COMPACT_ATOMS: atom_id res chain seq x y z
N ASN A 1 -7.51 -3.20 -15.65
CA ASN A 1 -6.73 -3.90 -14.62
C ASN A 1 -7.45 -3.74 -13.29
N ILE A 2 -8.12 -4.80 -12.91
CA ILE A 2 -8.96 -4.91 -11.72
C ILE A 2 -8.01 -5.12 -10.54
N PHE A 3 -7.91 -4.15 -9.62
CA PHE A 3 -7.30 -4.42 -8.33
C PHE A 3 -8.34 -5.08 -7.44
N LEU A 4 -8.35 -6.41 -7.50
CA LEU A 4 -8.98 -7.25 -6.50
C LEU A 4 -8.04 -7.27 -5.29
N LEU A 5 -8.50 -6.81 -4.15
CA LEU A 5 -7.85 -7.01 -2.86
C LEU A 5 -7.88 -8.53 -2.57
N ILE A 6 -6.86 -9.26 -3.04
CA ILE A 6 -6.69 -10.67 -2.70
C ILE A 6 -5.87 -10.72 -1.42
N PHE A 7 -6.53 -11.05 -0.32
CA PHE A 7 -5.88 -11.58 0.86
C PHE A 7 -5.30 -12.95 0.49
N CYS A 8 -3.99 -13.05 0.32
CA CYS A 8 -3.31 -14.34 0.20
C CYS A 8 -3.33 -15.05 1.56
N LEU A 9 -4.26 -15.98 1.73
CA LEU A 9 -4.18 -17.03 2.73
C LEU A 9 -3.19 -18.08 2.21
N ALA A 10 -1.96 -18.04 2.67
CA ALA A 10 -1.01 -19.14 2.47
C ALA A 10 -1.40 -20.30 3.37
N GLY A 11 -2.17 -21.22 2.83
CA GLY A 11 -2.43 -22.54 3.44
C GLY A 11 -1.30 -23.49 3.10
N CYS A 12 -0.44 -23.82 4.05
CA CYS A 12 0.55 -24.87 3.94
C CYS A 12 -0.08 -26.21 4.30
N GLY A 13 -0.36 -27.04 3.31
CA GLY A 13 -0.78 -28.42 3.49
C GLY A 13 0.30 -29.37 2.99
N THR A 14 1.03 -30.04 3.87
CA THR A 14 1.87 -31.16 3.55
C THR A 14 1.42 -32.39 4.34
N SER A 15 0.90 -33.35 3.65
CA SER A 15 0.79 -34.73 4.14
C SER A 15 2.06 -35.52 3.73
N GLY A 16 2.74 -36.09 4.70
CA GLY A 16 3.88 -36.99 4.49
C GLY A 16 4.07 -37.88 5.70
N THR A 17 3.90 -39.17 5.43
CA THR A 17 4.00 -40.30 6.34
C THR A 17 5.41 -40.55 6.84
N GLY A 18 5.53 -40.79 8.16
CA GLY A 18 6.32 -41.77 8.92
C GLY A 18 7.82 -41.90 8.70
N THR A 19 8.59 -41.74 9.73
CA THR A 19 9.33 -42.74 10.50
C THR A 19 10.10 -42.09 11.64
N SER A 20 10.07 -42.73 12.79
CA SER A 20 10.75 -42.36 14.03
C SER A 20 12.27 -42.45 13.93
N GLU A 21 12.98 -41.42 14.49
CA GLU A 21 14.20 -41.65 15.29
C GLU A 21 14.59 -40.45 16.14
N SER A 22 15.10 -40.77 17.29
CA SER A 22 15.47 -40.08 18.50
C SER A 22 16.28 -38.78 18.38
N GLY A 23 15.91 -37.77 19.19
CA GLY A 23 16.84 -37.07 20.08
C GLY A 23 17.62 -35.90 19.47
N THR A 24 17.13 -34.70 19.69
CA THR A 24 17.85 -33.58 20.29
C THR A 24 16.86 -32.42 20.39
N GLU A 25 16.51 -32.00 21.59
CA GLU A 25 15.72 -30.78 21.81
C GLU A 25 16.58 -29.58 21.37
N GLN A 26 16.37 -29.14 20.15
CA GLN A 26 16.70 -27.78 19.76
C GLN A 26 15.54 -26.88 20.21
N GLN A 27 15.83 -26.13 21.24
CA GLN A 27 15.01 -25.03 21.71
C GLN A 27 14.93 -24.01 20.57
N GLU A 28 13.93 -24.18 19.69
CA GLU A 28 13.55 -23.12 18.76
C GLU A 28 13.09 -21.94 19.61
N SER A 29 13.94 -20.91 19.66
CA SER A 29 13.51 -19.59 20.10
C SER A 29 12.51 -19.10 19.05
N SER A 30 11.22 -19.39 19.27
CA SER A 30 10.16 -18.73 18.53
C SER A 30 10.20 -17.27 18.91
N SER A 31 10.95 -16.46 18.17
CA SER A 31 10.69 -15.05 18.13
C SER A 31 9.28 -14.93 17.53
N ALA A 32 8.28 -14.77 18.41
CA ALA A 32 6.93 -14.48 17.95
C ALA A 32 7.02 -13.28 17.01
N ALA A 33 6.58 -13.46 15.76
CA ALA A 33 6.50 -12.36 14.82
C ALA A 33 5.76 -11.21 15.51
N PRO A 34 6.24 -9.95 15.41
CA PRO A 34 5.60 -8.84 16.06
C PRO A 34 4.12 -8.82 15.69
N ASN A 35 3.25 -8.81 16.69
CA ASN A 35 1.81 -8.74 16.45
C ASN A 35 1.45 -7.31 16.03
N TYR A 36 1.38 -7.06 14.71
CA TYR A 36 1.02 -5.77 14.13
C TYR A 36 -0.49 -5.48 14.16
N TYR A 37 -1.30 -6.43 14.62
CA TYR A 37 -2.72 -6.20 14.82
C TYR A 37 -2.94 -5.24 15.99
N HIS A 38 -2.97 -3.96 15.67
CA HIS A 38 -3.32 -2.90 16.62
C HIS A 38 -4.81 -2.62 16.52
N LYS A 39 -5.59 -3.31 17.32
CA LYS A 39 -7.04 -3.17 17.37
C LYS A 39 -7.48 -1.70 17.40
N GLY A 40 -8.07 -1.24 16.30
CA GLY A 40 -8.55 0.13 16.16
C GLY A 40 -7.51 1.20 15.81
N LYS A 41 -6.22 0.85 15.65
CA LYS A 41 -5.22 1.78 15.13
C LYS A 41 -5.33 1.85 13.61
N ILE A 42 -5.25 3.06 13.07
CA ILE A 42 -5.06 3.30 11.64
C ILE A 42 -3.63 3.79 11.42
N PHE A 43 -3.05 3.43 10.27
CA PHE A 43 -1.70 3.80 9.90
C PHE A 43 -1.78 4.95 8.88
N LEU A 44 -1.44 6.16 9.35
CA LEU A 44 -1.40 7.35 8.51
C LEU A 44 0.06 7.69 8.20
N PRO A 45 0.40 7.87 6.92
CA PRO A 45 1.77 8.20 6.54
C PRO A 45 2.10 9.65 6.93
N GLN A 46 3.39 9.90 7.18
CA GLN A 46 3.91 11.22 7.55
C GLN A 46 5.16 11.55 6.74
N ALA A 47 5.37 12.83 6.47
CA ALA A 47 6.58 13.38 5.89
C ALA A 47 7.38 14.05 7.01
N ASP A 48 8.30 13.31 7.64
CA ASP A 48 9.06 13.78 8.82
C ASP A 48 10.22 14.72 8.46
N GLY A 49 10.63 14.77 7.20
CA GLY A 49 11.69 15.64 6.73
C GLY A 49 13.11 15.25 7.20
N LYS A 50 13.31 14.02 7.70
CA LYS A 50 14.62 13.55 8.19
C LYS A 50 15.57 13.15 7.07
N VAL A 51 15.04 12.53 6.01
CA VAL A 51 15.77 12.12 4.82
C VAL A 51 15.01 12.63 3.60
N THR A 52 15.46 13.75 3.04
CA THR A 52 14.73 14.41 1.95
C THR A 52 15.62 14.64 0.74
N GLU A 53 15.02 14.60 -0.44
CA GLU A 53 15.63 15.01 -1.70
C GLU A 53 14.65 15.89 -2.48
N GLU A 54 15.17 16.83 -3.28
CA GLU A 54 14.36 17.70 -4.14
C GLU A 54 15.03 17.86 -5.51
N HIS A 55 14.26 17.64 -6.58
CA HIS A 55 14.71 17.78 -7.97
C HIS A 55 13.59 18.41 -8.79
N GLU A 56 13.83 19.59 -9.37
CA GLU A 56 12.90 20.28 -10.29
C GLU A 56 11.45 20.36 -9.77
N GLY A 57 11.30 20.65 -8.46
CA GLY A 57 9.99 20.76 -7.79
C GLY A 57 9.38 19.41 -7.35
N VAL A 58 10.06 18.29 -7.60
CA VAL A 58 9.69 16.98 -7.03
C VAL A 58 10.40 16.82 -5.70
N LYS A 59 9.63 16.66 -4.64
CA LYS A 59 10.13 16.43 -3.28
C LYS A 59 9.90 15.00 -2.88
N LEU A 60 10.95 14.33 -2.40
CA LEU A 60 10.89 13.00 -1.81
C LEU A 60 11.25 13.10 -0.33
N ASP A 61 10.45 12.48 0.52
CA ASP A 61 10.78 12.23 1.92
C ASP A 61 10.89 10.71 2.14
N LEU A 62 12.11 10.26 2.30
CA LEU A 62 12.50 8.86 2.45
C LEU A 62 12.63 8.44 3.92
N SER A 63 12.09 9.23 4.86
CA SER A 63 12.26 9.04 6.30
C SER A 63 11.66 7.73 6.84
N HIS A 64 10.78 7.08 6.08
CA HIS A 64 10.01 5.90 6.49
C HIS A 64 10.10 4.73 5.53
N THR A 65 11.21 4.60 4.81
CA THR A 65 11.43 3.47 3.89
C THR A 65 11.50 2.12 4.61
N ASP A 66 11.96 2.12 5.86
CA ASP A 66 11.94 0.97 6.78
C ASP A 66 10.52 0.55 7.20
N GLN A 67 9.56 1.49 7.20
CA GLN A 67 8.14 1.22 7.42
C GLN A 67 7.38 0.89 6.12
N GLY A 68 8.10 0.80 5.01
CA GLY A 68 7.55 0.36 3.73
C GLY A 68 6.83 1.43 2.92
N TYR A 69 7.15 2.71 3.13
CA TYR A 69 6.68 3.81 2.27
C TYR A 69 7.67 4.97 2.24
N PHE A 70 7.54 5.80 1.24
CA PHE A 70 8.08 7.14 1.23
C PHE A 70 6.99 8.15 0.83
N MET A 71 7.24 9.42 1.11
CA MET A 71 6.32 10.50 0.75
C MET A 71 6.87 11.28 -0.43
N ALA A 72 6.00 11.65 -1.36
CA ALA A 72 6.36 12.54 -2.45
C ALA A 72 5.37 13.68 -2.61
N ALA A 73 5.86 14.84 -3.04
CA ALA A 73 5.08 16.01 -3.39
C ALA A 73 5.64 16.66 -4.66
N TYR A 74 4.80 17.42 -5.35
CA TYR A 74 5.19 18.12 -6.57
C TYR A 74 4.75 19.59 -6.54
N THR A 75 5.69 20.48 -6.89
CA THR A 75 5.49 21.93 -7.01
C THR A 75 6.07 22.51 -8.30
N GLY A 76 6.43 21.64 -9.26
CA GLY A 76 6.99 22.04 -10.54
C GLY A 76 5.99 22.73 -11.47
N SER A 77 6.41 23.03 -12.68
CA SER A 77 5.64 23.85 -13.63
C SER A 77 4.73 23.03 -14.57
N ALA A 78 4.93 21.72 -14.67
CA ALA A 78 4.08 20.87 -15.49
C ALA A 78 2.73 20.58 -14.82
N ASP A 79 1.67 20.42 -15.61
CA ASP A 79 0.31 20.19 -15.10
C ASP A 79 0.18 18.88 -14.32
N LYS A 80 1.05 17.91 -14.60
CA LYS A 80 1.07 16.59 -13.96
C LYS A 80 2.48 16.05 -13.86
N LEU A 81 2.74 15.38 -12.73
CA LEU A 81 3.90 14.52 -12.55
C LEU A 81 3.43 13.06 -12.45
N LEU A 82 4.20 12.14 -13.01
CA LEU A 82 4.09 10.71 -12.80
C LEU A 82 5.32 10.24 -12.04
N ILE A 83 5.15 9.55 -10.91
CA ILE A 83 6.23 8.82 -10.25
C ILE A 83 5.97 7.32 -10.46
N GLN A 84 6.95 6.63 -11.04
CA GLN A 84 6.96 5.17 -11.15
C GLN A 84 7.89 4.59 -10.10
N VAL A 85 7.38 3.61 -9.36
CA VAL A 85 8.14 2.85 -8.36
C VAL A 85 8.19 1.40 -8.82
N GLU A 86 9.39 0.85 -8.95
CA GLU A 86 9.63 -0.52 -9.41
C GLU A 86 10.63 -1.20 -8.49
N GLY A 87 10.22 -2.28 -7.85
CA GLY A 87 11.04 -3.08 -6.94
C GLY A 87 11.52 -4.39 -7.58
N SER A 88 11.89 -5.35 -6.75
CA SER A 88 12.40 -6.67 -7.17
C SER A 88 11.38 -7.53 -7.93
N ASP A 89 10.09 -7.22 -7.81
CA ASP A 89 8.99 -7.87 -8.53
C ASP A 89 8.89 -7.43 -10.00
N ASN A 90 9.64 -6.40 -10.41
CA ASN A 90 9.60 -5.78 -11.73
C ASN A 90 8.20 -5.30 -12.15
N ILE A 91 7.35 -4.98 -11.18
CA ILE A 91 6.03 -4.41 -11.43
C ILE A 91 6.10 -2.89 -11.28
N PRO A 92 5.86 -2.10 -12.35
CA PRO A 92 5.90 -0.65 -12.29
C PRO A 92 4.59 -0.10 -11.68
N TYR A 93 4.65 0.33 -10.43
CA TYR A 93 3.56 1.05 -9.77
C TYR A 93 3.63 2.53 -10.11
N ARG A 94 2.51 3.14 -10.53
CA ARG A 94 2.45 4.50 -11.05
C ARG A 94 1.55 5.38 -10.20
N TYR A 95 2.08 6.56 -9.82
CA TYR A 95 1.42 7.52 -8.96
C TYR A 95 1.41 8.89 -9.65
N TYR A 96 0.25 9.55 -9.65
CA TYR A 96 0.07 10.83 -10.33
C TYR A 96 -0.04 11.97 -9.32
N PHE A 97 0.60 13.10 -9.62
CA PHE A 97 0.65 14.26 -8.76
C PHE A 97 0.23 15.51 -9.52
N ASP A 98 -0.58 16.33 -8.85
CA ASP A 98 -0.84 17.72 -9.23
C ASP A 98 0.26 18.62 -8.63
N PRO A 99 0.55 19.80 -9.23
CA PRO A 99 1.56 20.71 -8.70
C PRO A 99 1.05 21.52 -7.48
N ASP A 100 0.36 20.86 -6.54
CA ASP A 100 -0.26 21.47 -5.36
C ASP A 100 0.58 21.36 -4.09
N GLY A 101 1.74 20.71 -4.17
CA GLY A 101 2.69 20.53 -3.08
C GLY A 101 2.24 19.59 -1.98
N LYS A 102 1.11 18.87 -2.16
CA LYS A 102 0.65 17.92 -1.16
C LYS A 102 1.44 16.63 -1.22
N TYR A 103 1.86 16.17 -0.06
CA TYR A 103 2.50 14.88 0.08
C TYR A 103 1.51 13.74 -0.05
N ASN A 104 1.90 12.72 -0.82
CA ASN A 104 1.22 11.44 -0.92
C ASN A 104 2.21 10.31 -0.61
N ALA A 105 1.72 9.25 0.03
CA ALA A 105 2.53 8.07 0.31
C ALA A 105 2.59 7.14 -0.89
N LEU A 106 3.80 6.63 -1.15
CA LEU A 106 4.07 5.63 -2.16
C LEU A 106 4.58 4.36 -1.46
N PRO A 107 3.78 3.28 -1.45
CA PRO A 107 4.15 2.03 -0.79
C PRO A 107 5.30 1.30 -1.49
N LEU A 108 6.13 0.61 -0.71
CA LEU A 108 7.27 -0.20 -1.12
C LEU A 108 6.93 -1.69 -0.91
N THR A 109 6.07 -2.24 -1.78
CA THR A 109 5.41 -3.54 -1.58
C THR A 109 6.16 -4.75 -2.10
N ALA A 110 7.32 -4.56 -2.75
CA ALA A 110 8.12 -5.66 -3.29
C ALA A 110 9.11 -6.27 -2.27
N GLY A 111 8.98 -5.92 -0.98
CA GLY A 111 9.85 -6.42 0.10
C GLY A 111 11.19 -5.70 0.20
N ASP A 112 12.16 -6.33 0.83
CA ASP A 112 13.52 -5.82 0.93
C ASP A 112 14.20 -5.76 -0.43
N GLY A 113 15.07 -4.78 -0.65
CA GLY A 113 15.87 -4.65 -1.86
C GLY A 113 15.91 -3.25 -2.42
N SER A 114 16.41 -3.12 -3.66
CA SER A 114 16.55 -1.85 -4.35
C SER A 114 15.30 -1.53 -5.17
N TYR A 115 14.79 -0.32 -5.02
CA TYR A 115 13.67 0.21 -5.77
C TYR A 115 14.14 1.32 -6.72
N ALA A 116 13.73 1.25 -7.98
CA ALA A 116 13.90 2.36 -8.92
C ALA A 116 12.69 3.30 -8.82
N VAL A 117 12.93 4.52 -8.36
CA VAL A 117 11.94 5.60 -8.28
C VAL A 117 12.24 6.57 -9.44
N THR A 118 11.37 6.60 -10.45
CA THR A 118 11.54 7.48 -11.61
C THR A 118 10.43 8.50 -11.68
N ALA A 119 10.78 9.77 -11.74
CA ALA A 119 9.86 10.88 -11.91
C ALA A 119 9.82 11.32 -13.38
N TYR A 120 8.60 11.56 -13.87
CA TYR A 120 8.33 11.98 -15.23
C TYR A 120 7.39 13.18 -15.21
N GLU A 121 7.74 14.27 -15.87
CA GLU A 121 6.84 15.41 -16.10
C GLU A 121 6.00 15.22 -17.37
N ASN A 122 4.75 15.66 -17.31
CA ASN A 122 3.90 15.74 -18.49
C ASN A 122 4.39 16.89 -19.41
N VAL A 123 4.71 16.54 -20.64
CA VAL A 123 5.15 17.49 -21.68
C VAL A 123 4.06 17.75 -22.73
N GLY A 124 2.80 17.49 -22.37
CA GLY A 124 1.62 17.64 -23.25
C GLY A 124 1.21 16.34 -23.94
N ASP A 125 -0.07 16.26 -24.34
CA ASP A 125 -0.65 15.14 -25.09
C ASP A 125 -0.43 13.76 -24.47
N ASN A 126 -0.50 13.65 -23.14
CA ASN A 126 -0.19 12.43 -22.35
C ASN A 126 1.23 11.87 -22.60
N ARG A 127 2.16 12.70 -23.05
CA ARG A 127 3.58 12.34 -23.16
C ARG A 127 4.29 12.77 -21.90
N TYR A 128 5.27 11.96 -21.49
CA TYR A 128 6.02 12.18 -20.26
C TYR A 128 7.52 12.15 -20.56
N ALA A 129 8.26 13.10 -19.99
CA ALA A 129 9.73 13.15 -20.03
C ALA A 129 10.29 12.81 -18.65
N VAL A 130 11.39 12.06 -18.62
CA VAL A 130 12.10 11.73 -17.37
C VAL A 130 12.70 13.01 -16.79
N VAL A 131 12.42 13.26 -15.52
CA VAL A 131 13.06 14.30 -14.71
C VAL A 131 14.30 13.73 -14.03
N PHE A 132 14.14 12.64 -13.29
CA PHE A 132 15.24 11.92 -12.66
C PHE A 132 14.84 10.47 -12.37
N THR A 133 15.86 9.66 -12.04
CA THR A 133 15.71 8.32 -11.46
C THR A 133 16.57 8.23 -10.20
N LYS A 134 15.98 7.73 -9.12
CA LYS A 134 16.65 7.46 -7.85
C LYS A 134 16.54 5.99 -7.51
N ILE A 135 17.66 5.40 -7.09
CA ILE A 135 17.64 4.07 -6.46
C ILE A 135 17.50 4.26 -4.95
N VAL A 136 16.54 3.56 -4.37
CA VAL A 136 16.26 3.56 -2.94
C VAL A 136 16.42 2.14 -2.43
N ASP A 137 17.41 1.92 -1.58
CA ASP A 137 17.61 0.63 -0.92
C ASP A 137 16.74 0.56 0.32
N VAL A 138 15.97 -0.52 0.43
CA VAL A 138 14.94 -0.73 1.46
C VAL A 138 15.27 -1.98 2.25
N THR A 139 15.20 -1.85 3.57
CA THR A 139 15.15 -2.95 4.53
C THR A 139 13.96 -2.69 5.43
N LEU A 140 12.94 -3.51 5.30
CA LEU A 140 11.69 -3.33 6.01
C LEU A 140 11.82 -3.77 7.47
N GLU A 141 11.27 -2.96 8.37
CA GLU A 141 11.07 -3.36 9.77
C GLU A 141 10.12 -4.56 9.86
N ASN A 142 9.14 -4.62 8.96
CA ASN A 142 8.22 -5.73 8.80
C ASN A 142 7.58 -5.74 7.41
N GLU A 143 7.48 -6.93 6.80
CA GLU A 143 6.95 -7.14 5.45
C GLU A 143 5.47 -6.76 5.26
N VAL A 144 4.69 -6.65 6.34
CA VAL A 144 3.26 -6.31 6.30
C VAL A 144 3.03 -4.80 6.33
N LEU A 145 3.95 -4.01 6.89
CA LEU A 145 3.79 -2.56 7.06
C LEU A 145 3.46 -1.80 5.77
N PRO A 146 4.07 -2.09 4.60
CA PRO A 146 3.75 -1.39 3.35
C PRO A 146 2.27 -1.43 2.97
N PHE A 147 1.54 -2.44 3.42
CA PHE A 147 0.13 -2.66 3.10
C PHE A 147 -0.85 -2.02 4.10
N LEU A 148 -0.36 -1.45 5.19
CA LEU A 148 -1.19 -0.89 6.26
C LEU A 148 -1.39 0.62 6.14
N TYR A 149 -0.50 1.32 5.45
CA TYR A 149 -0.56 2.77 5.33
C TYR A 149 -1.54 3.25 4.26
N SER A 150 -2.26 4.33 4.59
CA SER A 150 -3.07 5.07 3.62
C SER A 150 -2.20 5.58 2.47
N ASN A 151 -2.70 5.47 1.23
CA ASN A 151 -2.00 5.89 0.02
C ASN A 151 -2.99 6.37 -1.05
N GLN A 152 -2.53 6.79 -2.23
CA GLN A 152 -3.40 7.32 -3.28
C GLN A 152 -4.53 6.37 -3.70
N TYR A 153 -4.29 5.07 -3.73
CA TYR A 153 -5.27 4.07 -4.20
C TYR A 153 -6.15 3.52 -3.07
N VAL A 154 -5.67 3.60 -1.83
CA VAL A 154 -6.41 3.20 -0.62
C VAL A 154 -6.33 4.38 0.35
N ASN A 155 -7.04 5.45 0.01
CA ASN A 155 -6.99 6.70 0.76
C ASN A 155 -8.01 6.71 1.89
N PHE A 156 -7.53 6.76 3.13
CA PHE A 156 -8.35 6.85 4.33
C PHE A 156 -7.67 7.71 5.41
N ASP A 157 -8.48 8.27 6.28
CA ASP A 157 -8.09 8.98 7.49
C ASP A 157 -9.04 8.62 8.65
N GLU A 158 -8.89 9.29 9.78
CA GLU A 158 -9.74 9.04 10.97
C GLU A 158 -11.22 9.37 10.74
N ASN A 159 -11.54 10.24 9.79
CA ASN A 159 -12.89 10.70 9.48
C ASN A 159 -13.56 9.88 8.38
N THR A 160 -12.82 8.98 7.74
CA THR A 160 -13.31 8.13 6.65
C THR A 160 -14.42 7.21 7.14
N LYS A 161 -15.56 7.21 6.45
CA LYS A 161 -16.74 6.39 6.83
C LYS A 161 -16.45 4.90 6.81
N THR A 162 -15.62 4.46 5.86
CA THR A 162 -15.16 3.07 5.76
C THR A 162 -14.38 2.66 7.01
N VAL A 163 -13.55 3.54 7.58
CA VAL A 163 -12.84 3.30 8.85
C VAL A 163 -13.83 3.19 10.02
N ALA A 164 -14.83 4.07 10.08
CA ALA A 164 -15.87 4.01 11.11
C ALA A 164 -16.68 2.70 11.02
N LEU A 165 -16.98 2.26 9.80
CA LEU A 165 -17.65 0.98 9.54
C LEU A 165 -16.78 -0.20 9.97
N ALA A 166 -15.50 -0.22 9.60
CA ALA A 166 -14.56 -1.28 9.98
C ALA A 166 -14.48 -1.40 11.53
N LYS A 167 -14.33 -0.29 12.23
CA LYS A 167 -14.35 -0.26 13.72
C LYS A 167 -15.63 -0.85 14.29
N LYS A 168 -16.78 -0.60 13.66
CA LYS A 168 -18.08 -1.15 14.10
C LYS A 168 -18.15 -2.66 13.89
N LEU A 169 -17.75 -3.14 12.71
CA LEU A 169 -17.80 -4.57 12.35
C LEU A 169 -16.85 -5.41 13.22
N THR A 170 -15.68 -4.88 13.54
CA THR A 170 -14.63 -5.62 14.25
C THR A 170 -14.66 -5.46 15.78
N LYS A 171 -15.62 -4.66 16.31
CA LYS A 171 -15.72 -4.39 17.75
C LYS A 171 -15.94 -5.69 18.56
N GLY A 172 -15.00 -5.97 19.48
CA GLY A 172 -15.09 -7.13 20.37
C GLY A 172 -14.71 -8.47 19.73
N LYS A 173 -14.26 -8.46 18.46
CA LYS A 173 -13.85 -9.65 17.71
C LYS A 173 -12.39 -9.99 17.91
N THR A 174 -12.05 -11.26 17.72
CA THR A 174 -10.66 -11.70 17.48
C THR A 174 -10.22 -11.32 16.07
N GLU A 175 -8.94 -11.46 15.74
CA GLU A 175 -8.41 -11.16 14.40
C GLU A 175 -9.15 -11.92 13.29
N ILE A 176 -9.29 -13.24 13.47
CA ILE A 176 -9.95 -14.12 12.48
C ILE A 176 -11.42 -13.72 12.32
N GLU A 177 -12.12 -13.50 13.42
CA GLU A 177 -13.53 -13.05 13.39
C GLU A 177 -13.65 -11.68 12.73
N ALA A 178 -12.70 -10.77 12.96
CA ALA A 178 -12.69 -9.44 12.34
C ALA A 178 -12.53 -9.54 10.81
N VAL A 179 -11.60 -10.37 10.35
CA VAL A 179 -11.42 -10.65 8.91
C VAL A 179 -12.66 -11.25 8.30
N GLN A 180 -13.27 -12.24 8.97
CA GLN A 180 -14.50 -12.88 8.51
C GLN A 180 -15.65 -11.86 8.38
N GLU A 181 -15.88 -11.03 9.40
CA GLU A 181 -16.95 -10.03 9.38
C GLU A 181 -16.78 -9.00 8.26
N VAL A 182 -15.54 -8.53 8.02
CA VAL A 182 -15.25 -7.62 6.93
C VAL A 182 -15.46 -8.29 5.57
N TYR A 183 -14.96 -9.52 5.41
CA TYR A 183 -15.15 -10.31 4.20
C TYR A 183 -16.64 -10.52 3.90
N GLU A 184 -17.42 -11.00 4.89
CA GLU A 184 -18.86 -11.20 4.73
C GLU A 184 -19.60 -9.91 4.41
N TYR A 185 -19.20 -8.80 5.03
CA TYR A 185 -19.78 -7.50 4.70
C TYR A 185 -19.55 -7.16 3.22
N VAL A 186 -18.32 -7.30 2.73
CA VAL A 186 -17.97 -6.98 1.34
C VAL A 186 -18.78 -7.82 0.38
N ILE A 187 -18.79 -9.16 0.52
CA ILE A 187 -19.50 -10.04 -0.42
C ILE A 187 -21.02 -9.88 -0.40
N LYS A 188 -21.59 -9.45 0.73
CA LYS A 188 -23.05 -9.24 0.88
C LYS A 188 -23.51 -7.86 0.42
N ASN A 189 -22.65 -6.85 0.47
CA ASN A 189 -23.08 -5.46 0.31
C ASN A 189 -22.40 -4.70 -0.83
N ILE A 190 -21.29 -5.22 -1.39
CA ILE A 190 -20.56 -4.55 -2.46
C ILE A 190 -20.76 -5.34 -3.74
N VAL A 191 -21.21 -4.63 -4.79
CA VAL A 191 -21.40 -5.19 -6.13
C VAL A 191 -20.36 -4.60 -7.05
N TYR A 192 -19.86 -5.40 -7.99
CA TYR A 192 -18.93 -4.92 -9.01
C TYR A 192 -19.60 -3.90 -9.92
N ASP A 193 -18.95 -2.76 -10.13
CA ASP A 193 -19.45 -1.66 -10.94
C ASP A 193 -18.91 -1.79 -12.38
N ASP A 194 -19.64 -2.53 -13.22
CA ASP A 194 -19.29 -2.79 -14.62
C ASP A 194 -19.25 -1.50 -15.45
N GLU A 195 -20.16 -0.54 -15.18
CA GLU A 195 -20.22 0.73 -15.90
C GLU A 195 -18.97 1.57 -15.59
N LYS A 196 -18.61 1.69 -14.32
CA LYS A 196 -17.40 2.39 -13.91
C LYS A 196 -16.15 1.72 -14.47
N ALA A 197 -16.08 0.40 -14.43
CA ALA A 197 -14.96 -0.36 -14.97
C ALA A 197 -14.75 -0.13 -16.47
N ALA A 198 -15.85 0.03 -17.24
CA ALA A 198 -15.81 0.30 -18.67
C ALA A 198 -15.46 1.76 -19.02
N THR A 199 -15.72 2.71 -18.12
CA THR A 199 -15.60 4.15 -18.39
C THR A 199 -14.46 4.86 -17.68
N VAL A 200 -13.88 4.24 -16.64
CA VAL A 200 -12.79 4.82 -15.87
C VAL A 200 -11.54 5.06 -16.73
N LYS A 201 -10.95 6.24 -16.57
CA LYS A 201 -9.75 6.65 -17.33
C LYS A 201 -8.47 6.39 -16.54
N SER A 202 -7.34 6.34 -17.25
CA SER A 202 -6.02 6.30 -16.64
C SER A 202 -5.83 7.48 -15.66
N GLY A 203 -5.22 7.20 -14.50
CA GLY A 203 -5.03 8.20 -13.43
C GLY A 203 -6.24 8.40 -12.51
N TYR A 204 -7.31 7.61 -12.68
CA TYR A 204 -8.42 7.61 -11.72
C TYR A 204 -7.94 7.16 -10.34
N LEU A 205 -8.23 7.98 -9.33
CA LEU A 205 -7.97 7.65 -7.92
C LEU A 205 -9.29 7.26 -7.24
N PRO A 206 -9.39 6.04 -6.70
CA PRO A 206 -10.59 5.58 -6.05
C PRO A 206 -10.83 6.32 -4.73
N ASN A 207 -12.09 6.55 -4.39
CA ASN A 207 -12.51 7.01 -3.06
C ASN A 207 -13.18 5.84 -2.34
N VAL A 208 -12.59 5.41 -1.23
CA VAL A 208 -13.07 4.24 -0.47
C VAL A 208 -14.49 4.43 0.08
N ASP A 209 -14.89 5.67 0.40
CA ASP A 209 -16.24 5.97 0.89
C ASP A 209 -17.31 5.95 -0.22
N ASP A 210 -16.92 6.15 -1.48
CA ASP A 210 -17.87 6.07 -2.59
C ASP A 210 -18.32 4.63 -2.82
N THR A 211 -17.47 3.65 -2.54
CA THR A 211 -17.82 2.23 -2.60
C THR A 211 -18.97 1.87 -1.64
N LEU A 212 -19.10 2.60 -0.53
CA LEU A 212 -20.23 2.38 0.40
C LEU A 212 -21.54 2.99 -0.06
N LYS A 213 -21.52 3.91 -1.03
CA LYS A 213 -22.73 4.60 -1.55
C LYS A 213 -23.36 3.84 -2.72
N THR A 214 -22.56 3.17 -3.53
CA THR A 214 -22.99 2.42 -4.73
C THR A 214 -23.24 0.95 -4.35
N LYS A 215 -24.25 0.72 -3.50
CA LYS A 215 -24.67 -0.62 -3.09
C LYS A 215 -25.58 -1.27 -4.11
#